data_e3278d7c552e588b281d32dd880fd4f1
#
_entry.id   e3278d7c552e588b281d32dd880fd4f1
#
_cell.length_a   1.000
_cell.length_b   1.000
_cell.length_c   1.000
_cell.angle_alpha   90.00
_cell.angle_beta   90.00
_cell.angle_gamma   90.00
#
_symmetry.space_group_name_H-M   'P 1'
#
loop_
_entity.id
_entity.type
_entity.pdbx_description
1 polymer ?
#
loop_
_entity_poly.entity_id
_entity_poly.type
_entity_poly.pdbx_seq_one_letter_code
_entity_poly.pdbx_strand_id
1 'polypeptide(L)' 'MEKIFEKMVSDFKKEVAKDYAEGKITEGAFDEINFSIDNMITIYYKDLGALEAMRVLDGFRTAYIIMK' A
#
# COMPACT_ATOMS: atom_id res chain seq x y z
N MET A 1 -1.73 -7.45 -16.37
CA MET A 1 -1.55 -7.11 -14.97
C MET A 1 -2.28 -8.07 -14.06
N GLU A 2 -1.65 -8.46 -13.02
CA GLU A 2 -2.23 -9.43 -12.11
C GLU A 2 -3.40 -8.82 -11.33
N LYS A 3 -4.57 -9.37 -11.52
CA LYS A 3 -5.77 -8.89 -10.83
C LYS A 3 -5.64 -8.99 -9.31
N ILE A 4 -4.93 -10.01 -8.86
CA ILE A 4 -4.69 -10.19 -7.42
C ILE A 4 -3.89 -9.03 -6.86
N PHE A 5 -2.82 -8.64 -7.56
CA PHE A 5 -2.00 -7.51 -7.14
C PHE A 5 -2.78 -6.21 -7.13
N GLU A 6 -3.57 -5.96 -8.18
CA GLU A 6 -4.41 -4.77 -8.26
C GLU A 6 -5.40 -4.71 -7.11
N LYS A 7 -5.97 -5.86 -6.76
CA LYS A 7 -6.90 -5.92 -5.63
C LYS A 7 -6.20 -5.63 -4.31
N MET A 8 -4.99 -6.15 -4.11
CA MET A 8 -4.21 -5.87 -2.91
C MET A 8 -3.94 -4.38 -2.77
N VAL A 9 -3.53 -3.73 -3.85
CA VAL A 9 -3.28 -2.28 -3.86
C VAL A 9 -4.56 -1.52 -3.52
N SER A 10 -5.66 -1.86 -4.19
CA SER A 10 -6.93 -1.19 -3.98
C SER A 10 -7.42 -1.36 -2.54
N ASP A 11 -7.36 -2.58 -2.01
CA ASP A 11 -7.80 -2.87 -0.65
C ASP A 11 -6.97 -2.11 0.37
N PHE A 12 -5.64 -2.04 0.17
CA PHE A 12 -4.77 -1.32 1.07
C PHE A 12 -5.05 0.18 1.03
N LYS A 13 -5.22 0.74 -0.16
CA LYS A 13 -5.55 2.17 -0.29
C LYS A 13 -6.88 2.50 0.38
N LYS A 14 -7.87 1.62 0.26
CA LYS A 14 -9.16 1.80 0.93
C LYS A 14 -9.02 1.76 2.45
N GLU A 15 -8.20 0.87 2.96
CA GLU A 15 -7.94 0.76 4.40
C GLU A 15 -7.29 2.04 4.93
N VAL A 16 -6.29 2.55 4.22
CA VAL A 16 -5.60 3.78 4.59
C VAL A 16 -6.56 4.97 4.56
N ALA A 17 -7.39 5.06 3.53
CA ALA A 17 -8.37 6.14 3.40
C ALA A 17 -9.39 6.10 4.54
N LYS A 18 -9.84 4.91 4.91
CA LYS A 18 -10.76 4.73 6.03
C LYS A 18 -10.12 5.16 7.34
N ASP A 19 -8.88 4.76 7.57
CA ASP A 19 -8.16 5.14 8.79
C ASP A 19 -7.98 6.65 8.88
N TYR A 20 -7.69 7.30 7.77
CA TYR A 20 -7.58 8.75 7.72
C TYR A 20 -8.94 9.40 8.04
N ALA A 21 -10.00 8.92 7.42
CA ALA A 21 -11.35 9.46 7.66
C ALA A 21 -11.78 9.30 9.11
N GLU A 22 -11.33 8.24 9.77
CA GLU A 22 -11.65 7.97 11.17
C GLU A 22 -10.70 8.67 12.16
N GLY A 23 -9.76 9.44 11.64
CA GLY A 23 -8.81 10.17 12.49
C GLY A 23 -7.69 9.32 13.08
N LYS A 24 -7.48 8.11 12.58
CA LYS A 24 -6.44 7.22 13.11
C LYS A 24 -5.05 7.57 12.62
N ILE A 25 -4.94 8.27 11.51
CA ILE A 25 -3.67 8.73 10.95
C ILE A 25 -3.82 10.18 10.53
N THR A 26 -2.68 10.90 10.48
CA THR A 26 -2.66 12.30 10.05
C THR A 26 -2.71 12.40 8.53
N GLU A 27 -3.01 13.61 8.02
CA GLU A 27 -2.97 13.87 6.59
C GLU A 27 -1.59 13.63 6.01
N GLY A 28 -0.53 14.05 6.72
CA GLY A 28 0.84 13.82 6.30
C GLY A 28 1.16 12.33 6.17
N ALA A 29 0.74 11.54 7.14
CA ALA A 29 0.92 10.09 7.09
C ALA A 29 0.13 9.47 5.94
N PHE A 30 -1.11 9.94 5.73
CA PHE A 30 -1.95 9.48 4.63
C PHE A 30 -1.25 9.71 3.28
N ASP A 31 -0.71 10.91 3.07
CA ASP A 31 -0.03 11.26 1.82
C ASP A 31 1.23 10.44 1.64
N GLU A 32 2.04 10.28 2.68
CA GLU A 32 3.28 9.49 2.61
C GLU A 32 3.02 8.02 2.32
N ILE A 33 2.00 7.45 2.93
CA ILE A 33 1.66 6.05 2.72
C ILE A 33 1.20 5.82 1.29
N ASN A 34 0.35 6.69 0.76
CA ASN A 34 -0.11 6.59 -0.62
C ASN A 34 1.05 6.76 -1.60
N PHE A 35 1.96 7.69 -1.35
CA PHE A 35 3.15 7.88 -2.15
C PHE A 35 4.02 6.62 -2.16
N SER A 36 4.20 6.01 -1.00
CA SER A 36 4.98 4.77 -0.88
C SER A 36 4.33 3.61 -1.63
N ILE A 37 3.00 3.49 -1.56
CA ILE A 37 2.27 2.46 -2.30
C ILE A 37 2.49 2.65 -3.80
N ASP A 38 2.37 3.88 -4.29
CA ASP A 38 2.54 4.18 -5.71
C ASP A 38 3.98 3.91 -6.16
N ASN A 39 4.97 4.23 -5.33
CA ASN A 39 6.37 3.90 -5.62
C ASN A 39 6.60 2.40 -5.71
N MET A 40 6.00 1.63 -4.82
CA MET A 40 6.13 0.18 -4.87
C MET A 40 5.57 -0.39 -6.16
N ILE A 41 4.43 0.13 -6.62
CA ILE A 41 3.85 -0.30 -7.88
C ILE A 41 4.82 -0.01 -9.02
N THR A 42 5.37 1.20 -9.06
CA THR A 42 6.25 1.62 -10.15
C THR A 42 7.57 0.86 -10.14
N ILE A 43 8.20 0.74 -8.97
CA ILE A 43 9.55 0.19 -8.87
C ILE A 43 9.52 -1.33 -8.85
N TYR A 44 8.72 -1.90 -7.97
CA TYR A 44 8.79 -3.34 -7.73
C TYR A 44 8.02 -4.14 -8.77
N TYR A 45 6.82 -3.70 -9.13
CA TYR A 45 6.05 -4.44 -10.11
C TYR A 45 6.72 -4.44 -11.48
N LYS A 46 7.16 -3.27 -11.92
CA LYS A 46 7.80 -3.15 -13.24
C LYS A 46 9.12 -3.89 -13.33
N ASP A 47 9.92 -3.82 -12.28
CA ASP A 47 11.29 -4.34 -12.31
C ASP A 47 11.40 -5.77 -11.83
N LEU A 48 10.59 -6.17 -10.86
CA LEU A 48 10.71 -7.47 -10.20
C LEU A 48 9.54 -8.42 -10.47
N GLY A 49 8.47 -7.91 -11.06
CA GLY A 49 7.29 -8.71 -11.37
C GLY A 49 6.29 -8.76 -10.23
N ALA A 50 5.13 -9.36 -10.53
CA ALA A 50 3.97 -9.33 -9.64
C ALA A 50 4.22 -10.03 -8.30
N LEU A 51 4.89 -11.19 -8.33
CA LEU A 51 5.07 -11.98 -7.11
C LEU A 51 5.91 -11.23 -6.06
N GLU A 52 7.04 -10.64 -6.49
CA GLU A 52 7.88 -9.88 -5.57
C GLU A 52 7.18 -8.58 -5.13
N ALA A 53 6.46 -7.93 -6.04
CA ALA A 53 5.70 -6.74 -5.68
C ALA A 53 4.65 -7.06 -4.63
N MET A 54 3.97 -8.20 -4.73
CA MET A 54 2.99 -8.64 -3.74
C MET A 54 3.62 -8.87 -2.38
N ARG A 55 4.82 -9.46 -2.35
CA ARG A 55 5.55 -9.68 -1.10
C ARG A 55 5.89 -8.36 -0.42
N VAL A 56 6.41 -7.41 -1.19
CA VAL A 56 6.81 -6.11 -0.66
C VAL A 56 5.58 -5.35 -0.16
N LEU A 57 4.50 -5.39 -0.92
CA LEU A 57 3.26 -4.72 -0.54
C LEU A 57 2.67 -5.32 0.74
N ASP A 58 2.68 -6.63 0.87
CA ASP A 58 2.19 -7.32 2.06
C ASP A 58 3.03 -6.96 3.29
N GLY A 59 4.35 -6.91 3.13
CA GLY A 59 5.25 -6.50 4.21
C GLY A 59 4.99 -5.07 4.65
N PHE A 60 4.77 -4.18 3.70
CA PHE A 60 4.47 -2.78 4.01
C PHE A 60 3.12 -2.65 4.74
N ARG A 61 2.12 -3.38 4.28
CA ARG A 61 0.81 -3.36 4.92
C ARG A 61 0.90 -3.88 6.36
N THR A 62 1.67 -4.93 6.58
CA THR A 62 1.89 -5.47 7.92
C THR A 62 2.55 -4.42 8.82
N ALA A 63 3.58 -3.76 8.34
CA ALA A 63 4.24 -2.69 9.08
C ALA A 63 3.27 -1.54 9.39
N TYR A 64 2.44 -1.18 8.43
CA TYR A 64 1.43 -0.13 8.61
C TYR A 64 0.46 -0.47 9.74
N ILE A 65 -0.03 -1.71 9.75
CA ILE A 65 -0.98 -2.16 10.78
C ILE A 65 -0.34 -2.11 12.17
N ILE A 66 0.92 -2.47 12.26
CA ILE A 66 1.64 -2.43 13.54
C ILE A 66 1.86 -0.99 14.01
N MET A 67 2.13 -0.08 13.10
CA MET A 67 2.48 1.30 13.44
C MET A 67 1.29 2.20 13.75
N LYS A 68 0.13 1.91 13.20
CA LYS A 68 -1.04 2.79 13.40
C LYS A 68 -1.75 2.63 14.78
#